data_08004c738eaf5af8cc58908814930cdc
#
_entry.id   08004c738eaf5af8cc58908814930cdc
#
_cell.length_a   1.000
_cell.length_b   1.000
_cell.length_c   1.000
_cell.angle_alpha   90.00
_cell.angle_beta   90.00
_cell.angle_gamma   90.00
#
_symmetry.space_group_name_H-M   'P 1'
#
loop_
_entity.id
_entity.type
_entity.pdbx_description
1 polymer ?
#
loop_
_entity_poly.entity_id
_entity_poly.type
_entity_poly.pdbx_seq_one_letter_code
_entity_poly.pdbx_strand_id
1 'polypeptide(L)'
;MAQVKSPSVKQALASLRGANAVSEASYREALTKHRPALQEAYRRYFRERGVAAMVLPTTPLPAAKIGEDDTVMLNGVPVSTLSTFIRNLAPGSAAGIPGLSLPAGMTKAGLPVGMAIDAPENGDHQLLAIGLALETVLPRLPTPPA
;
A
#
# COMPACT_ATOMS: atom_id res chain seq x y z
N MET A 1 10.64 8.06 22.50
CA MET A 1 9.16 8.18 22.51
C MET A 1 8.63 9.57 22.82
N ALA A 2 9.32 10.37 23.63
CA ALA A 2 8.86 11.75 23.99
C ALA A 2 8.69 12.70 22.79
N GLN A 3 9.43 12.50 21.70
CA GLN A 3 9.37 13.35 20.50
C GLN A 3 8.26 12.95 19.51
N VAL A 4 7.66 11.77 19.63
CA VAL A 4 6.55 11.33 18.77
C VAL A 4 5.27 12.01 19.27
N LYS A 5 4.65 12.83 18.42
CA LYS A 5 3.42 13.55 18.78
C LYS A 5 2.15 12.75 18.45
N SER A 6 2.12 12.05 17.32
CA SER A 6 0.95 11.30 16.86
C SER A 6 0.57 10.17 17.84
N PRO A 7 -0.69 10.11 18.32
CA PRO A 7 -1.17 9.04 19.20
C PRO A 7 -1.10 7.67 18.55
N SER A 8 -1.48 7.55 17.28
CA SER A 8 -1.46 6.29 16.51
C SER A 8 -0.04 5.73 16.36
N VAL A 9 0.94 6.60 16.08
CA VAL A 9 2.36 6.18 16.01
C VAL A 9 2.89 5.78 17.38
N LYS A 10 2.51 6.49 18.47
CA LYS A 10 2.85 6.06 19.84
C LYS A 10 2.30 4.67 20.15
N GLN A 11 1.04 4.42 19.81
CA GLN A 11 0.40 3.12 20.01
C GLN A 11 1.09 2.01 19.20
N ALA A 12 1.39 2.26 17.92
CA ALA A 12 2.12 1.32 17.07
C ALA A 12 3.50 0.99 17.65
N LEU A 13 4.26 2.00 18.11
CA LEU A 13 5.55 1.77 18.76
C LEU A 13 5.42 1.05 20.10
N ALA A 14 4.36 1.31 20.86
CA ALA A 14 4.10 0.61 22.12
C ALA A 14 3.76 -0.87 21.89
N SER A 15 3.03 -1.20 20.81
CA SER A 15 2.69 -2.59 20.46
C SER A 15 3.89 -3.46 20.07
N LEU A 16 5.03 -2.84 19.70
CA LEU A 16 6.29 -3.56 19.45
C LEU A 16 6.97 -4.07 20.74
N ARG A 17 6.43 -3.71 21.91
CA ARG A 17 7.01 -4.02 23.22
C ARG A 17 5.93 -4.56 24.16
N GLY A 18 6.33 -5.31 25.16
CA GLY A 18 5.41 -5.85 26.17
C GLY A 18 4.66 -7.11 25.74
N ALA A 19 3.54 -7.39 26.39
CA ALA A 19 2.78 -8.65 26.23
C ALA A 19 2.23 -8.89 24.80
N ASN A 20 2.01 -7.81 24.05
CA ASN A 20 1.49 -7.88 22.68
C ASN A 20 2.59 -7.84 21.60
N ALA A 21 3.87 -7.86 22.01
CA ALA A 21 4.97 -7.89 21.06
C ALA A 21 4.98 -9.22 20.29
N VAL A 22 5.28 -9.14 19.01
CA VAL A 22 5.49 -10.35 18.20
C VAL A 22 6.64 -11.15 18.78
N SER A 23 6.42 -12.43 19.06
CA SER A 23 7.47 -13.31 19.58
C SER A 23 8.57 -13.51 18.53
N GLU A 24 9.80 -13.81 18.98
CA GLU A 24 10.91 -14.14 18.08
C GLU A 24 10.56 -15.35 17.19
N ALA A 25 9.88 -16.35 17.73
CA ALA A 25 9.43 -17.52 16.97
C ALA A 25 8.48 -17.15 15.85
N SER A 26 7.46 -16.32 16.13
CA SER A 26 6.51 -15.84 15.13
C SER A 26 7.18 -14.95 14.07
N TYR A 27 8.13 -14.11 14.49
CA TYR A 27 8.91 -13.30 13.56
C TYR A 27 9.77 -14.16 12.62
N ARG A 28 10.46 -15.16 13.17
CA ARG A 28 11.24 -16.12 12.37
C ARG A 28 10.35 -16.92 11.42
N GLU A 29 9.20 -17.39 11.86
CA GLU A 29 8.23 -18.07 10.98
C GLU A 29 7.74 -17.15 9.85
N ALA A 30 7.44 -15.90 10.14
CA ALA A 30 7.07 -14.92 9.14
C ALA A 30 8.15 -14.76 8.05
N LEU A 31 9.42 -14.69 8.43
CA LEU A 31 10.54 -14.53 7.50
C LEU A 31 10.88 -15.80 6.72
N THR A 32 10.79 -16.99 7.36
CA THR A 32 11.28 -18.23 6.75
C THR A 32 10.19 -19.03 6.03
N LYS A 33 8.93 -18.80 6.35
CA LYS A 33 7.79 -19.53 5.78
C LYS A 33 6.82 -18.62 5.04
N HIS A 34 6.26 -17.60 5.73
CA HIS A 34 5.17 -16.82 5.17
C HIS A 34 5.65 -15.85 4.08
N ARG A 35 6.76 -15.14 4.30
CA ARG A 35 7.31 -14.24 3.28
C ARG A 35 7.75 -14.96 2.00
N PRO A 36 8.50 -16.08 2.04
CA PRO A 36 8.81 -16.86 0.84
C PRO A 36 7.56 -17.38 0.10
N ALA A 37 6.53 -17.81 0.83
CA ALA A 37 5.28 -18.24 0.23
C ALA A 37 4.56 -17.09 -0.49
N LEU A 38 4.56 -15.89 0.10
CA LEU A 38 4.01 -14.69 -0.53
C LEU A 38 4.81 -14.30 -1.79
N GLN A 39 6.13 -14.32 -1.72
CA GLN A 39 7.01 -14.06 -2.87
C GLN A 39 6.76 -15.04 -4.02
N GLU A 40 6.60 -16.34 -3.70
CA GLU A 40 6.28 -17.34 -4.72
C GLU A 40 4.88 -17.14 -5.32
N ALA A 41 3.91 -16.69 -4.53
CA ALA A 41 2.59 -16.33 -5.05
C ALA A 41 2.66 -15.21 -6.10
N TYR A 42 3.46 -14.15 -5.84
CA TYR A 42 3.71 -13.07 -6.80
C TYR A 42 4.45 -13.59 -8.05
N ARG A 43 5.56 -14.33 -7.89
CA ARG A 43 6.31 -14.90 -9.03
C ARG A 43 5.42 -15.77 -9.90
N ARG A 44 4.61 -16.63 -9.28
CA ARG A 44 3.65 -17.47 -9.98
C ARG A 44 2.62 -16.66 -10.75
N TYR A 45 2.03 -15.65 -10.12
CA TYR A 45 1.05 -14.77 -10.76
C TYR A 45 1.62 -14.12 -12.03
N PHE A 46 2.77 -13.46 -11.94
CA PHE A 46 3.40 -12.80 -13.07
C PHE A 46 3.75 -13.79 -14.20
N ARG A 47 4.31 -14.94 -13.83
CA ARG A 47 4.67 -16.00 -14.79
C ARG A 47 3.46 -16.59 -15.51
N GLU A 48 2.41 -16.96 -14.76
CA GLU A 48 1.23 -17.62 -15.33
C GLU A 48 0.36 -16.65 -16.14
N ARG A 49 0.32 -15.39 -15.76
CA ARG A 49 -0.45 -14.37 -16.47
C ARG A 49 0.31 -13.74 -17.63
N GLY A 50 1.63 -13.87 -17.68
CA GLY A 50 2.46 -13.28 -18.72
C GLY A 50 2.38 -11.74 -18.75
N VAL A 51 2.12 -11.11 -17.60
CA VAL A 51 1.95 -9.67 -17.50
C VAL A 51 3.22 -9.00 -16.97
N ALA A 52 3.50 -7.80 -17.47
CA ALA A 52 4.66 -7.00 -17.08
C ALA A 52 4.47 -6.29 -15.73
N ALA A 53 3.23 -5.99 -15.38
CA ALA A 53 2.86 -5.32 -14.14
C ALA A 53 1.42 -5.65 -13.74
N MET A 54 1.11 -5.45 -12.47
CA MET A 54 -0.23 -5.52 -11.89
C MET A 54 -0.68 -4.12 -11.53
N VAL A 55 -1.92 -3.76 -11.88
CA VAL A 55 -2.49 -2.44 -11.61
C VAL A 55 -3.60 -2.57 -10.57
N LEU A 56 -3.61 -1.68 -9.59
CA LEU A 56 -4.62 -1.62 -8.53
C LEU A 56 -4.81 -0.17 -8.05
N PRO A 57 -5.94 0.17 -7.41
CA PRO A 57 -6.06 1.44 -6.71
C PRO A 57 -4.97 1.52 -5.63
N THR A 58 -4.27 2.66 -5.51
CA THR A 58 -3.24 2.83 -4.46
C THR A 58 -3.84 2.60 -3.08
N THR A 59 -5.03 3.13 -2.83
CA THR A 59 -5.81 2.90 -1.61
C THR A 59 -7.25 2.54 -1.96
N PRO A 60 -7.94 1.70 -1.16
CA PRO A 60 -9.36 1.35 -1.39
C PRO A 60 -10.34 2.52 -1.30
N LEU A 61 -9.94 3.59 -0.61
CA LEU A 61 -10.75 4.79 -0.38
C LEU A 61 -9.94 6.05 -0.71
N PRO A 62 -10.60 7.14 -1.12
CA PRO A 62 -9.98 8.47 -1.16
C PRO A 62 -9.56 8.92 0.24
N ALA A 63 -8.84 10.05 0.32
CA ALA A 63 -8.44 10.61 1.60
C ALA A 63 -9.63 10.75 2.57
N ALA A 64 -9.45 10.27 3.79
CA ALA A 64 -10.40 10.42 4.88
C ALA A 64 -10.38 11.85 5.42
N LYS A 65 -11.44 12.25 6.14
CA LYS A 65 -11.45 13.53 6.85
C LYS A 65 -10.43 13.52 8.00
N ILE A 66 -9.86 14.67 8.27
CA ILE A 66 -9.02 14.86 9.47
C ILE A 66 -9.83 14.50 10.71
N GLY A 67 -9.31 13.61 11.55
CA GLY A 67 -9.97 13.09 12.75
C GLY A 67 -10.65 11.71 12.58
N GLU A 68 -10.76 11.20 11.37
CA GLU A 68 -11.18 9.80 11.11
C GLU A 68 -9.97 8.82 11.22
N ASP A 69 -9.26 8.90 12.36
CA ASP A 69 -8.00 8.17 12.56
C ASP A 69 -8.21 6.68 12.86
N ASP A 70 -9.29 6.33 13.54
CA ASP A 70 -9.54 4.95 14.00
C ASP A 70 -10.39 4.15 13.00
N THR A 71 -11.48 4.73 12.50
CA THR A 71 -12.44 4.06 11.61
C THR A 71 -12.87 4.92 10.44
N VAL A 72 -13.08 4.27 9.29
CA VAL A 72 -13.69 4.83 8.07
C VAL A 72 -14.81 3.93 7.58
N MET A 73 -15.72 4.48 6.79
CA MET A 73 -16.80 3.70 6.18
C MET A 73 -16.34 3.09 4.86
N LEU A 74 -16.41 1.77 4.75
CA LEU A 74 -16.18 1.02 3.51
C LEU A 74 -17.42 0.20 3.18
N ASN A 75 -18.10 0.55 2.08
CA ASN A 75 -19.33 -0.12 1.64
C ASN A 75 -20.43 -0.17 2.73
N GLY A 76 -20.57 0.91 3.51
CA GLY A 76 -21.56 1.00 4.57
C GLY A 76 -21.16 0.34 5.90
N VAL A 77 -19.96 -0.20 6.02
CA VAL A 77 -19.46 -0.86 7.24
C VAL A 77 -18.29 -0.06 7.81
N PRO A 78 -18.26 0.22 9.13
CA PRO A 78 -17.10 0.83 9.76
C PRO A 78 -15.94 -0.17 9.83
N VAL A 79 -14.77 0.24 9.32
CA VAL A 79 -13.55 -0.57 9.27
C VAL A 79 -12.37 0.25 9.79
N SER A 80 -11.31 -0.44 10.22
CA SER A 80 -10.07 0.24 10.66
C SER A 80 -9.48 1.08 9.54
N THR A 81 -9.26 2.36 9.81
CA THR A 81 -8.63 3.32 8.89
C THR A 81 -7.29 2.81 8.41
N LEU A 82 -6.38 2.52 9.34
CA LEU A 82 -5.02 2.06 9.00
C LEU A 82 -5.04 0.80 8.14
N SER A 83 -5.75 -0.25 8.58
CA SER A 83 -5.80 -1.53 7.85
C SER A 83 -6.42 -1.39 6.46
N THR A 84 -7.37 -0.47 6.30
CA THR A 84 -8.01 -0.21 5.01
C THR A 84 -7.05 0.49 4.05
N PHE A 85 -6.39 1.55 4.49
CA PHE A 85 -5.50 2.33 3.61
C PHE A 85 -4.23 1.58 3.20
N ILE A 86 -3.69 0.68 4.04
CA ILE A 86 -2.50 -0.10 3.69
C ILE A 86 -2.79 -1.41 2.94
N ARG A 87 -4.06 -1.80 2.82
CA ARG A 87 -4.49 -3.11 2.29
C ARG A 87 -3.85 -3.48 0.95
N ASN A 88 -3.80 -2.54 0.02
CA ASN A 88 -3.30 -2.79 -1.33
C ASN A 88 -1.77 -2.74 -1.42
N LEU A 89 -1.12 -2.04 -0.49
CA LEU A 89 0.32 -1.79 -0.51
C LEU A 89 1.12 -2.77 0.38
N ALA A 90 0.52 -3.20 1.49
CA ALA A 90 1.20 -4.03 2.47
C ALA A 90 1.71 -5.38 1.92
N PRO A 91 0.96 -6.12 1.08
CA PRO A 91 1.47 -7.39 0.53
C PRO A 91 2.71 -7.22 -0.34
N GLY A 92 2.72 -6.24 -1.26
CA GLY A 92 3.87 -5.93 -2.11
C GLY A 92 5.09 -5.53 -1.30
N SER A 93 4.91 -4.66 -0.30
CA SER A 93 5.96 -4.25 0.63
C SER A 93 6.52 -5.43 1.43
N ALA A 94 5.66 -6.33 1.92
CA ALA A 94 6.09 -7.53 2.66
C ALA A 94 6.83 -8.52 1.77
N ALA A 95 6.40 -8.69 0.52
CA ALA A 95 7.09 -9.51 -0.47
C ALA A 95 8.42 -8.91 -0.92
N GLY A 96 8.54 -7.58 -0.91
CA GLY A 96 9.71 -6.85 -1.41
C GLY A 96 9.72 -6.74 -2.93
N ILE A 97 8.54 -6.64 -3.56
CA ILE A 97 8.42 -6.33 -4.99
C ILE A 97 8.41 -4.82 -5.22
N PRO A 98 8.88 -4.34 -6.36
CA PRO A 98 8.85 -2.91 -6.69
C PRO A 98 7.41 -2.44 -6.94
N GLY A 99 7.06 -1.30 -6.37
CA GLY A 99 5.75 -0.65 -6.53
C GLY A 99 5.89 0.84 -6.84
N LEU A 100 5.03 1.35 -7.71
CA LEU A 100 4.94 2.75 -8.10
C LEU A 100 3.50 3.22 -7.98
N SER A 101 3.27 4.43 -7.51
CA SER A 101 1.93 5.04 -7.50
C SER A 101 1.92 6.29 -8.39
N LEU A 102 0.95 6.37 -9.30
CA LEU A 102 0.73 7.49 -10.20
C LEU A 102 -0.62 8.15 -9.92
N PRO A 103 -0.74 9.47 -10.11
CA PRO A 103 -2.04 10.14 -10.06
C PRO A 103 -2.91 9.65 -11.22
N ALA A 104 -4.11 9.13 -10.93
CA ALA A 104 -4.98 8.52 -11.94
C ALA A 104 -6.26 9.32 -12.22
N GLY A 105 -6.59 10.29 -11.37
CA GLY A 105 -7.80 11.10 -11.56
C GLY A 105 -8.27 11.75 -10.27
N MET A 106 -9.50 12.25 -10.31
CA MET A 106 -10.18 12.89 -9.19
C MET A 106 -11.52 12.22 -8.92
N THR A 107 -11.93 12.15 -7.67
CA THR A 107 -13.30 11.79 -7.33
C THR A 107 -14.27 12.89 -7.71
N LYS A 108 -15.59 12.59 -7.71
CA LYS A 108 -16.64 13.62 -7.88
C LYS A 108 -16.58 14.71 -6.79
N ALA A 109 -16.00 14.42 -5.64
CA ALA A 109 -15.81 15.35 -4.54
C ALA A 109 -14.52 16.18 -4.64
N GLY A 110 -13.74 16.04 -5.72
CA GLY A 110 -12.50 16.78 -5.92
C GLY A 110 -11.29 16.22 -5.17
N LEU A 111 -11.35 14.99 -4.67
CA LEU A 111 -10.21 14.34 -4.01
C LEU A 111 -9.38 13.55 -5.03
N PRO A 112 -8.04 13.64 -5.00
CA PRO A 112 -7.19 12.89 -5.91
C PRO A 112 -7.24 11.39 -5.61
N VAL A 113 -7.11 10.56 -6.66
CA VAL A 113 -6.98 9.12 -6.57
C VAL A 113 -5.70 8.66 -7.24
N GLY A 114 -5.04 7.69 -6.62
CA GLY A 114 -3.82 7.07 -7.12
C GLY A 114 -4.08 5.70 -7.73
N MET A 115 -3.27 5.36 -8.72
CA MET A 115 -3.15 4.05 -9.31
C MET A 115 -1.78 3.47 -8.93
N ALA A 116 -1.77 2.37 -8.19
CA ALA A 116 -0.56 1.63 -7.89
C ALA A 116 -0.27 0.63 -9.01
N ILE A 117 1.00 0.44 -9.27
CA ILE A 117 1.54 -0.50 -10.25
C ILE A 117 2.62 -1.31 -9.55
N ASP A 118 2.45 -2.60 -9.46
CA ASP A 118 3.42 -3.52 -8.90
C ASP A 118 4.05 -4.35 -10.03
N ALA A 119 5.38 -4.51 -10.01
CA ALA A 119 6.12 -5.29 -10.98
C ALA A 119 6.76 -6.55 -10.34
N PRO A 120 7.23 -7.51 -11.15
CA PRO A 120 7.99 -8.65 -10.65
C PRO A 120 9.22 -8.21 -9.85
N GLU A 121 9.67 -9.07 -8.95
CA GLU A 121 10.93 -8.90 -8.20
C GLU A 121 12.08 -8.52 -9.14
N ASN A 122 12.88 -7.51 -8.75
CA ASN A 122 13.96 -6.90 -9.55
C ASN A 122 13.50 -6.17 -10.83
N GLY A 123 12.19 -5.94 -10.99
CA GLY A 123 11.61 -5.24 -12.14
C GLY A 123 11.60 -3.73 -12.05
N ASP A 124 12.41 -3.09 -11.21
CA ASP A 124 12.39 -1.65 -10.91
C ASP A 124 12.53 -0.80 -12.19
N HIS A 125 13.53 -1.09 -13.03
CA HIS A 125 13.74 -0.36 -14.29
C HIS A 125 12.55 -0.48 -15.24
N GLN A 126 11.97 -1.69 -15.35
CA GLN A 126 10.79 -1.91 -16.18
C GLN A 126 9.59 -1.17 -15.62
N LEU A 127 9.40 -1.18 -14.29
CA LEU A 127 8.33 -0.46 -13.61
C LEU A 127 8.41 1.04 -13.87
N LEU A 128 9.60 1.64 -13.75
CA LEU A 128 9.81 3.06 -14.06
C LEU A 128 9.52 3.39 -15.52
N ALA A 129 9.93 2.53 -16.45
CA ALA A 129 9.61 2.71 -17.88
C ALA A 129 8.09 2.64 -18.15
N ILE A 130 7.38 1.69 -17.50
CA ILE A 130 5.92 1.62 -17.56
C ILE A 130 5.29 2.88 -16.97
N GLY A 131 5.78 3.36 -15.82
CA GLY A 131 5.32 4.59 -15.19
C GLY A 131 5.44 5.80 -16.09
N LEU A 132 6.62 6.00 -16.70
CA LEU A 132 6.85 7.09 -17.68
C LEU A 132 5.90 7.00 -18.88
N ALA A 133 5.68 5.80 -19.41
CA ALA A 133 4.74 5.62 -20.52
C ALA A 133 3.30 5.96 -20.11
N LEU A 134 2.87 5.54 -18.91
CA LEU A 134 1.53 5.85 -18.39
C LEU A 134 1.33 7.33 -18.11
N GLU A 135 2.33 8.06 -17.65
CA GLU A 135 2.25 9.51 -17.44
C GLU A 135 1.93 10.28 -18.75
N THR A 136 2.26 9.72 -19.91
CA THR A 136 1.93 10.35 -21.20
C THR A 136 0.44 10.26 -21.56
N VAL A 137 -0.27 9.28 -21.02
CA VAL A 137 -1.69 9.00 -21.34
C VAL A 137 -2.65 9.28 -20.18
N LEU A 138 -2.14 9.39 -18.97
CA LEU A 138 -2.93 9.73 -17.79
C LEU A 138 -3.31 11.23 -17.81
N PRO A 139 -4.49 11.61 -17.29
CA PRO A 139 -4.89 13.00 -17.23
C PRO A 139 -3.98 13.79 -16.29
N ARG A 140 -3.56 14.98 -16.72
CA ARG A 140 -2.91 15.93 -15.82
C ARG A 140 -3.91 16.44 -14.80
N LEU A 141 -3.61 16.22 -13.53
CA LEU A 141 -4.46 16.73 -12.44
C LEU A 141 -4.22 18.23 -12.23
N PRO A 142 -5.27 18.98 -11.77
CA PRO A 142 -5.11 20.39 -11.42
C PRO A 142 -4.13 20.53 -10.25
N THR A 143 -3.41 21.65 -10.23
CA THR A 143 -2.59 22.00 -9.06
C THR A 143 -3.49 22.19 -7.84
N PRO A 144 -3.12 21.65 -6.67
CA PRO A 144 -3.86 21.88 -5.44
C PRO A 144 -4.01 23.39 -5.18
N PRO A 145 -5.14 23.83 -4.61
CA PRO A 145 -5.28 25.22 -4.19
C PRO A 145 -4.23 25.54 -3.12
N ALA A 146 -3.72 26.79 -3.17
CA ALA A 146 -2.76 27.31 -2.21
C ALA A 146 -3.37 27.47 -0.82
#